data_c3e84b47eda37b05abf98202c3433178
#
_entry.id   c3e84b47eda37b05abf98202c3433178
#
_cell.length_a   1.000
_cell.length_b   1.000
_cell.length_c   1.000
_cell.angle_alpha   90.00
_cell.angle_beta   90.00
_cell.angle_gamma   90.00
#
_symmetry.space_group_name_H-M   'P 1'
#
loop_
_entity.id
_entity.type
_entity.pdbx_description
1 polymer ?
#
loop_
_entity_poly.entity_id
_entity_poly.type
_entity_poly.pdbx_seq_one_letter_code
_entity_poly.pdbx_strand_id
1 'polypeptide(L)'
;MIRFLVPLCLLGSFSLSAFADTFKLPENKPVVSFVLPDSWNPTETDAGLQAVSVDGEIYLALEYFDADSVNDVVDENVNFLEKQGVTVDKTPKSEGDSTLNDMAITHKSYEGKDKDGSCEISMSFLSVAPGKGLMITYWGSTDAADKHKESLEKILNSISKI
;
A
#
# COMPACT_ATOMS: atom_id res chain seq x y z
N MET A 1 58.41 -13.96 26.22
CA MET A 1 57.70 -13.36 25.04
C MET A 1 56.44 -14.17 24.81
N ILE A 2 55.29 -13.66 25.28
CA ILE A 2 53.99 -14.34 25.14
C ILE A 2 53.23 -13.54 24.06
N ARG A 3 52.96 -14.20 22.91
CA ARG A 3 52.17 -13.63 21.79
C ARG A 3 50.69 -13.94 22.05
N PHE A 4 49.91 -12.89 22.36
CA PHE A 4 48.46 -13.00 22.37
C PHE A 4 47.92 -12.97 20.93
N LEU A 5 47.30 -14.09 20.50
CA LEU A 5 46.48 -14.14 19.29
C LEU A 5 45.10 -13.60 19.64
N VAL A 6 44.70 -12.50 19.03
CA VAL A 6 43.34 -11.96 19.09
C VAL A 6 42.51 -12.63 17.97
N PRO A 7 41.41 -13.33 18.26
CA PRO A 7 40.55 -13.83 17.22
C PRO A 7 39.71 -12.69 16.64
N LEU A 8 39.89 -12.44 15.34
CA LEU A 8 39.08 -11.53 14.55
C LEU A 8 37.69 -12.19 14.32
N CYS A 9 36.70 -11.78 15.13
CA CYS A 9 35.30 -12.16 14.87
C CYS A 9 34.80 -11.42 13.63
N LEU A 10 34.70 -12.13 12.49
CA LEU A 10 33.92 -11.68 11.33
C LEU A 10 32.44 -11.70 11.71
N LEU A 11 31.89 -10.51 12.02
CA LEU A 11 30.45 -10.30 12.07
C LEU A 11 29.93 -10.32 10.62
N GLY A 12 29.50 -11.48 10.18
CA GLY A 12 28.74 -11.62 8.94
C GLY A 12 27.42 -10.89 9.06
N SER A 13 27.28 -9.79 8.37
CA SER A 13 25.99 -9.11 8.19
C SER A 13 25.09 -10.02 7.35
N PHE A 14 24.21 -10.78 8.00
CA PHE A 14 23.10 -11.44 7.30
C PHE A 14 22.16 -10.35 6.83
N SER A 15 22.27 -9.95 5.56
CA SER A 15 21.21 -9.23 4.88
C SER A 15 20.03 -10.18 4.77
N LEU A 16 19.02 -10.02 5.62
CA LEU A 16 17.69 -10.62 5.41
C LEU A 16 17.18 -10.02 4.10
N SER A 17 17.29 -10.76 3.02
CA SER A 17 16.56 -10.46 1.79
C SER A 17 15.08 -10.53 2.15
N ALA A 18 14.42 -9.40 2.26
CA ALA A 18 12.97 -9.38 2.33
C ALA A 18 12.48 -9.95 1.01
N PHE A 19 11.91 -11.15 1.04
CA PHE A 19 11.21 -11.70 -0.10
C PHE A 19 10.03 -10.78 -0.39
N ALA A 20 9.73 -10.57 -1.66
CA ALA A 20 8.64 -9.75 -2.11
C ALA A 20 8.06 -10.37 -3.38
N ASP A 21 6.77 -10.64 -3.37
CA ASP A 21 6.09 -11.23 -4.50
C ASP A 21 5.59 -10.17 -5.47
N THR A 22 5.63 -10.51 -6.76
CA THR A 22 5.09 -9.68 -7.84
C THR A 22 3.67 -10.12 -8.15
N PHE A 23 2.73 -9.21 -8.00
CA PHE A 23 1.32 -9.40 -8.29
C PHE A 23 0.93 -8.73 -9.60
N LYS A 24 -0.12 -9.24 -10.24
CA LYS A 24 -0.63 -8.72 -11.52
C LYS A 24 -2.15 -8.69 -11.50
N LEU A 25 -2.74 -7.57 -11.93
CA LEU A 25 -4.19 -7.37 -11.95
C LEU A 25 -4.69 -6.92 -13.33
N PRO A 26 -5.92 -7.34 -13.71
CA PRO A 26 -6.63 -8.50 -13.17
C PRO A 26 -5.90 -9.81 -13.51
N GLU A 27 -6.12 -10.86 -12.75
CA GLU A 27 -5.39 -12.13 -12.88
C GLU A 27 -5.43 -12.73 -14.29
N ASN A 28 -6.63 -12.75 -14.90
CA ASN A 28 -6.86 -13.39 -16.21
C ASN A 28 -6.34 -12.59 -17.42
N LYS A 29 -6.20 -11.27 -17.29
CA LYS A 29 -5.72 -10.37 -18.35
C LYS A 29 -4.99 -9.17 -17.74
N PRO A 30 -3.79 -9.38 -17.23
CA PRO A 30 -3.08 -8.35 -16.49
C PRO A 30 -2.82 -7.08 -17.30
N VAL A 31 -3.05 -5.93 -16.68
CA VAL A 31 -2.75 -4.60 -17.24
C VAL A 31 -1.85 -3.79 -16.32
N VAL A 32 -1.69 -4.23 -15.08
CA VAL A 32 -0.83 -3.60 -14.09
C VAL A 32 -0.13 -4.66 -13.24
N SER A 33 1.11 -4.40 -12.85
CA SER A 33 1.86 -5.21 -11.87
C SER A 33 2.40 -4.33 -10.76
N PHE A 34 2.61 -4.93 -9.59
CA PHE A 34 3.22 -4.31 -8.43
C PHE A 34 3.84 -5.36 -7.52
N VAL A 35 4.66 -4.92 -6.58
CA VAL A 35 5.35 -5.78 -5.62
C VAL A 35 4.89 -5.44 -4.21
N LEU A 36 4.54 -6.46 -3.43
CA LEU A 36 4.27 -6.34 -2.00
C LEU A 36 5.28 -7.16 -1.20
N PRO A 37 5.78 -6.65 -0.06
CA PRO A 37 6.65 -7.44 0.81
C PRO A 37 5.88 -8.61 1.43
N ASP A 38 6.44 -9.83 1.42
CA ASP A 38 5.84 -11.00 2.07
C ASP A 38 5.58 -10.75 3.57
N SER A 39 6.44 -9.93 4.19
CA SER A 39 6.30 -9.55 5.59
C SER A 39 5.02 -8.74 5.90
N TRP A 40 4.35 -8.20 4.88
CA TRP A 40 3.07 -7.51 5.01
C TRP A 40 1.87 -8.45 4.86
N ASN A 41 2.10 -9.76 4.76
CA ASN A 41 1.07 -10.79 4.65
C ASN A 41 0.01 -10.47 3.58
N PRO A 42 0.40 -10.28 2.30
CA PRO A 42 -0.55 -9.98 1.25
C PRO A 42 -1.59 -11.10 1.11
N THR A 43 -2.85 -10.72 1.01
CA THR A 43 -3.99 -11.63 0.81
C THR A 43 -4.85 -11.16 -0.35
N GLU A 44 -5.36 -12.10 -1.13
CA GLU A 44 -6.25 -11.80 -2.26
C GLU A 44 -7.63 -11.35 -1.77
N THR A 45 -8.22 -10.44 -2.53
CA THR A 45 -9.63 -10.00 -2.42
C THR A 45 -10.33 -10.21 -3.76
N ASP A 46 -11.63 -10.00 -3.82
CA ASP A 46 -12.39 -10.15 -5.07
C ASP A 46 -11.92 -9.18 -6.18
N ALA A 47 -11.38 -8.02 -5.80
CA ALA A 47 -10.95 -6.97 -6.73
C ALA A 47 -9.42 -6.78 -6.82
N GLY A 48 -8.64 -7.48 -6.00
CA GLY A 48 -7.18 -7.29 -5.97
C GLY A 48 -6.49 -7.92 -4.77
N LEU A 49 -5.71 -7.14 -4.04
CA LEU A 49 -4.96 -7.59 -2.88
C LEU A 49 -5.05 -6.57 -1.74
N GLN A 50 -4.98 -7.09 -0.53
CA GLN A 50 -4.76 -6.29 0.69
C GLN A 50 -3.54 -6.78 1.43
N ALA A 51 -2.90 -5.90 2.19
CA ALA A 51 -1.71 -6.19 2.99
C ALA A 51 -1.71 -5.36 4.27
N VAL A 52 -1.12 -5.90 5.34
CA VAL A 52 -0.98 -5.21 6.62
C VAL A 52 0.50 -5.21 7.01
N SER A 53 1.04 -4.07 7.44
CA SER A 53 2.42 -4.00 7.90
C SER A 53 2.68 -4.94 9.07
N VAL A 54 3.94 -5.37 9.26
CA VAL A 54 4.33 -6.35 10.31
C VAL A 54 3.85 -5.97 11.71
N ASP A 55 3.85 -4.68 12.01
CA ASP A 55 3.42 -4.13 13.30
C ASP A 55 1.92 -3.80 13.37
N GLY A 56 1.19 -3.99 12.26
CA GLY A 56 -0.24 -3.74 12.17
C GLY A 56 -0.63 -2.27 12.09
N GLU A 57 0.33 -1.35 11.91
CA GLU A 57 0.06 0.10 11.88
C GLU A 57 -0.45 0.61 10.54
N ILE A 58 -0.24 -0.15 9.45
CA ILE A 58 -0.71 0.19 8.10
C ILE A 58 -1.54 -0.94 7.52
N TYR A 59 -2.71 -0.59 7.02
CA TYR A 59 -3.47 -1.35 6.04
C TYR A 59 -3.31 -0.74 4.66
N LEU A 60 -3.07 -1.57 3.66
CA LEU A 60 -2.95 -1.18 2.25
C LEU A 60 -3.79 -2.14 1.40
N ALA A 61 -4.61 -1.59 0.49
CA ALA A 61 -5.29 -2.38 -0.53
C ALA A 61 -4.97 -1.83 -1.92
N LEU A 62 -4.82 -2.73 -2.88
CA LEU A 62 -4.62 -2.42 -4.30
C LEU A 62 -5.70 -3.17 -5.08
N GLU A 63 -6.68 -2.44 -5.61
CA GLU A 63 -7.89 -2.99 -6.20
C GLU A 63 -8.07 -2.48 -7.63
N TYR A 64 -8.25 -3.41 -8.55
CA TYR A 64 -8.54 -3.11 -9.95
C TYR A 64 -10.02 -2.82 -10.13
N PHE A 65 -10.34 -1.81 -10.94
CA PHE A 65 -11.72 -1.43 -11.20
C PHE A 65 -11.94 -0.93 -12.64
N ASP A 66 -13.18 -0.98 -13.09
CA ASP A 66 -13.62 -0.31 -14.31
C ASP A 66 -13.95 1.16 -14.02
N ALA A 67 -13.51 2.08 -14.88
CA ALA A 67 -13.65 3.51 -14.63
C ALA A 67 -15.10 3.96 -14.40
N ASP A 68 -16.07 3.23 -14.97
CA ASP A 68 -17.51 3.50 -14.80
C ASP A 68 -18.01 3.14 -13.39
N SER A 69 -17.27 2.31 -12.63
CA SER A 69 -17.65 1.84 -11.28
C SER A 69 -16.84 2.51 -10.15
N VAL A 70 -16.12 3.60 -10.42
CA VAL A 70 -15.27 4.26 -9.41
C VAL A 70 -16.04 4.65 -8.14
N ASN A 71 -17.29 5.11 -8.26
CA ASN A 71 -18.09 5.48 -7.08
C ASN A 71 -18.46 4.25 -6.25
N ASP A 72 -18.83 3.14 -6.90
CA ASP A 72 -19.18 1.88 -6.21
C ASP A 72 -17.96 1.36 -5.43
N VAL A 73 -16.77 1.40 -6.03
CA VAL A 73 -15.52 0.97 -5.39
C VAL A 73 -15.17 1.85 -4.19
N VAL A 74 -15.38 3.16 -4.28
CA VAL A 74 -15.18 4.08 -3.14
C VAL A 74 -16.16 3.76 -2.02
N ASP A 75 -17.43 3.57 -2.34
CA ASP A 75 -18.46 3.24 -1.34
C ASP A 75 -18.18 1.89 -0.65
N GLU A 76 -17.74 0.90 -1.41
CA GLU A 76 -17.33 -0.41 -0.87
C GLU A 76 -16.15 -0.27 0.09
N ASN A 77 -15.14 0.52 -0.26
CA ASN A 77 -13.98 0.77 0.61
C ASN A 77 -14.36 1.53 1.88
N VAL A 78 -15.16 2.58 1.79
CA VAL A 78 -15.66 3.30 2.97
C VAL A 78 -16.46 2.37 3.87
N ASN A 79 -17.37 1.57 3.32
CA ASN A 79 -18.13 0.58 4.07
C ASN A 79 -17.23 -0.49 4.72
N PHE A 80 -16.15 -0.90 4.05
CA PHE A 80 -15.16 -1.80 4.62
C PHE A 80 -14.47 -1.16 5.83
N LEU A 81 -13.95 0.06 5.70
CA LEU A 81 -13.30 0.80 6.79
C LEU A 81 -14.24 0.97 7.99
N GLU A 82 -15.50 1.34 7.75
CA GLU A 82 -16.50 1.47 8.82
C GLU A 82 -16.73 0.14 9.56
N LYS A 83 -16.77 -1.00 8.84
CA LYS A 83 -16.86 -2.34 9.45
C LYS A 83 -15.62 -2.70 10.27
N GLN A 84 -14.45 -2.13 9.95
CA GLN A 84 -13.24 -2.27 10.75
C GLN A 84 -13.22 -1.32 11.95
N GLY A 85 -14.26 -0.49 12.13
CA GLY A 85 -14.36 0.47 13.23
C GLY A 85 -13.67 1.81 12.94
N VAL A 86 -13.36 2.09 11.69
CA VAL A 86 -12.80 3.37 11.27
C VAL A 86 -13.93 4.35 10.97
N THR A 87 -13.88 5.51 11.58
CA THR A 87 -14.74 6.65 11.20
C THR A 87 -13.95 7.56 10.28
N VAL A 88 -14.44 7.77 9.06
CA VAL A 88 -13.80 8.60 8.03
C VAL A 88 -14.49 9.96 7.98
N ASP A 89 -13.73 11.05 7.99
CA ASP A 89 -14.29 12.38 7.80
C ASP A 89 -14.83 12.51 6.37
N LYS A 90 -16.03 13.07 6.24
CA LYS A 90 -16.71 13.17 4.93
C LYS A 90 -16.05 14.17 3.97
N THR A 91 -15.22 15.08 4.49
CA THR A 91 -14.55 16.10 3.69
C THR A 91 -13.07 15.72 3.55
N PRO A 92 -12.54 15.62 2.32
CA PRO A 92 -11.13 15.38 2.12
C PRO A 92 -10.28 16.46 2.80
N LYS A 93 -9.22 16.06 3.50
CA LYS A 93 -8.17 16.94 4.02
C LYS A 93 -7.35 17.55 2.88
N SER A 94 -7.09 16.74 1.85
CA SER A 94 -6.42 17.16 0.63
C SER A 94 -6.90 16.35 -0.58
N GLU A 95 -6.82 16.98 -1.75
CA GLU A 95 -7.10 16.34 -3.04
C GLU A 95 -6.16 16.94 -4.08
N GLY A 96 -5.70 16.13 -5.04
CA GLY A 96 -4.83 16.61 -6.11
C GLY A 96 -4.55 15.55 -7.17
N ASP A 97 -4.13 16.06 -8.33
CA ASP A 97 -3.71 15.24 -9.46
C ASP A 97 -2.20 15.31 -9.63
N SER A 98 -1.61 14.18 -10.01
CA SER A 98 -0.18 14.08 -10.29
C SER A 98 0.11 12.91 -11.24
N THR A 99 1.35 12.47 -11.32
CA THR A 99 1.75 11.26 -12.04
C THR A 99 2.55 10.33 -11.14
N LEU A 100 2.31 9.04 -11.28
CA LEU A 100 3.08 7.97 -10.66
C LEU A 100 3.51 7.00 -11.77
N ASN A 101 4.82 6.86 -12.00
CA ASN A 101 5.39 5.95 -13.01
C ASN A 101 4.71 6.10 -14.38
N ASP A 102 4.59 7.34 -14.88
CA ASP A 102 3.93 7.72 -16.12
C ASP A 102 2.40 7.42 -16.18
N MET A 103 1.77 7.14 -15.05
CA MET A 103 0.32 7.00 -14.92
C MET A 103 -0.28 8.24 -14.28
N ALA A 104 -1.38 8.73 -14.84
CA ALA A 104 -2.17 9.76 -14.17
C ALA A 104 -2.74 9.19 -12.86
N ILE A 105 -2.63 9.96 -11.78
CA ILE A 105 -3.13 9.62 -10.46
C ILE A 105 -3.91 10.80 -9.88
N THR A 106 -5.11 10.53 -9.38
CA THR A 106 -5.86 11.43 -8.51
C THR A 106 -5.76 10.90 -7.09
N HIS A 107 -5.40 11.75 -6.15
CA HIS A 107 -5.21 11.40 -4.75
C HIS A 107 -6.17 12.20 -3.87
N LYS A 108 -6.79 11.51 -2.89
CA LYS A 108 -7.61 12.11 -1.84
C LYS A 108 -7.16 11.58 -0.49
N SER A 109 -6.91 12.47 0.48
CA SER A 109 -6.67 12.08 1.86
C SER A 109 -7.77 12.57 2.78
N TYR A 110 -8.01 11.81 3.84
CA TYR A 110 -9.03 12.05 4.85
C TYR A 110 -8.42 11.89 6.24
N GLU A 111 -8.93 12.64 7.19
CA GLU A 111 -8.73 12.33 8.61
C GLU A 111 -9.80 11.34 9.06
N GLY A 112 -9.44 10.51 10.03
CA GLY A 112 -10.36 9.55 10.62
C GLY A 112 -9.98 9.19 12.04
N LYS A 113 -10.78 8.30 12.62
CA LYS A 113 -10.53 7.72 13.93
C LYS A 113 -10.81 6.23 13.90
N ASP A 114 -9.96 5.48 14.53
CA ASP A 114 -10.14 4.06 14.81
C ASP A 114 -10.05 3.78 16.33
N LYS A 115 -9.96 2.50 16.68
CA LYS A 115 -9.85 2.06 18.09
C LYS A 115 -8.59 2.56 18.82
N ASP A 116 -7.55 2.89 18.04
CA ASP A 116 -6.23 3.30 18.56
C ASP A 116 -6.07 4.83 18.57
N GLY A 117 -7.01 5.57 17.96
CA GLY A 117 -7.05 7.03 17.98
C GLY A 117 -7.22 7.68 16.60
N SER A 118 -6.54 8.80 16.38
CA SER A 118 -6.58 9.50 15.10
C SER A 118 -5.78 8.72 14.05
N CYS A 119 -6.35 8.57 12.86
CA CYS A 119 -5.72 7.89 11.73
C CYS A 119 -5.84 8.73 10.45
N GLU A 120 -5.03 8.40 9.47
CA GLU A 120 -5.08 8.95 8.13
C GLU A 120 -5.55 7.87 7.16
N ILE A 121 -6.47 8.24 6.27
CA ILE A 121 -6.96 7.42 5.19
C ILE A 121 -6.61 8.11 3.88
N SER A 122 -6.07 7.39 2.91
CA SER A 122 -5.94 7.91 1.57
C SER A 122 -6.48 6.94 0.52
N MET A 123 -7.06 7.51 -0.53
CA MET A 123 -7.52 6.80 -1.72
C MET A 123 -6.86 7.43 -2.94
N SER A 124 -6.13 6.64 -3.69
CA SER A 124 -5.42 7.06 -4.90
C SER A 124 -5.91 6.26 -6.09
N PHE A 125 -6.28 6.93 -7.16
CA PHE A 125 -6.87 6.34 -8.36
C PHE A 125 -5.89 6.50 -9.53
N LEU A 126 -5.30 5.40 -9.98
CA LEU A 126 -4.36 5.37 -11.09
C LEU A 126 -5.05 4.94 -12.38
N SER A 127 -4.83 5.64 -13.49
CA SER A 127 -5.25 5.21 -14.82
C SER A 127 -4.23 4.22 -15.40
N VAL A 128 -4.54 2.92 -15.32
CA VAL A 128 -3.62 1.85 -15.74
C VAL A 128 -3.79 1.42 -17.20
N ALA A 129 -5.02 1.53 -17.74
CA ALA A 129 -5.33 1.29 -19.15
C ALA A 129 -6.59 2.09 -19.53
N PRO A 130 -6.95 2.22 -20.84
CA PRO A 130 -8.19 2.88 -21.24
C PRO A 130 -9.44 2.27 -20.55
N GLY A 131 -10.16 3.09 -19.78
CA GLY A 131 -11.34 2.69 -19.02
C GLY A 131 -11.06 1.77 -17.82
N LYS A 132 -9.80 1.66 -17.37
CA LYS A 132 -9.36 0.78 -16.29
C LYS A 132 -8.52 1.54 -15.26
N GLY A 133 -8.79 1.28 -13.99
CA GLY A 133 -8.09 1.90 -12.88
C GLY A 133 -7.53 0.90 -11.88
N LEU A 134 -6.55 1.37 -11.11
CA LEU A 134 -6.08 0.76 -9.88
C LEU A 134 -6.35 1.74 -8.76
N MET A 135 -7.12 1.33 -7.76
CA MET A 135 -7.29 2.07 -6.52
C MET A 135 -6.28 1.57 -5.50
N ILE A 136 -5.63 2.51 -4.83
CA ILE A 136 -4.78 2.23 -3.68
C ILE A 136 -5.45 2.87 -2.48
N THR A 137 -5.88 2.03 -1.53
CA THR A 137 -6.42 2.48 -0.24
C THR A 137 -5.35 2.30 0.81
N TYR A 138 -5.04 3.36 1.54
CA TYR A 138 -4.16 3.38 2.70
C TYR A 138 -4.98 3.76 3.95
N TRP A 139 -4.73 3.08 5.04
CA TRP A 139 -5.20 3.43 6.37
C TRP A 139 -4.08 3.15 7.38
N GLY A 140 -3.75 4.14 8.21
CA GLY A 140 -2.70 4.01 9.22
C GLY A 140 -2.76 5.12 10.25
N SER A 141 -2.02 4.97 11.35
CA SER A 141 -1.83 6.04 12.32
C SER A 141 -1.11 7.24 11.68
N THR A 142 -1.23 8.42 12.29
CA THR A 142 -0.74 9.69 11.72
C THR A 142 0.77 9.72 11.46
N ASP A 143 1.55 8.91 12.16
CA ASP A 143 2.99 8.76 12.04
C ASP A 143 3.43 7.47 11.33
N ALA A 144 2.49 6.55 11.05
CA ALA A 144 2.80 5.27 10.41
C ALA A 144 3.39 5.44 9.01
N ALA A 145 2.91 6.43 8.24
CA ALA A 145 3.44 6.72 6.91
C ALA A 145 4.94 7.09 6.94
N ASP A 146 5.36 7.90 7.90
CA ASP A 146 6.77 8.27 8.05
C ASP A 146 7.63 7.09 8.50
N LYS A 147 7.14 6.29 9.44
CA LYS A 147 7.80 5.08 9.94
C LYS A 147 8.03 4.03 8.84
N HIS A 148 7.05 3.86 7.97
CA HIS A 148 7.09 2.88 6.89
C HIS A 148 7.41 3.46 5.50
N LYS A 149 7.87 4.72 5.45
CA LYS A 149 8.10 5.47 4.21
C LYS A 149 8.87 4.70 3.16
N GLU A 150 10.00 4.08 3.54
CA GLU A 150 10.84 3.33 2.60
C GLU A 150 10.08 2.13 1.97
N SER A 151 9.27 1.44 2.76
CA SER A 151 8.46 0.30 2.27
C SER A 151 7.34 0.78 1.35
N LEU A 152 6.64 1.85 1.73
CA LEU A 152 5.58 2.46 0.91
C LEU A 152 6.14 2.98 -0.43
N GLU A 153 7.29 3.68 -0.40
CA GLU A 153 7.96 4.14 -1.63
C GLU A 153 8.36 2.98 -2.54
N LYS A 154 8.88 1.88 -2.00
CA LYS A 154 9.21 0.68 -2.78
C LYS A 154 7.96 0.07 -3.43
N ILE A 155 6.85 -0.04 -2.70
CA ILE A 155 5.58 -0.53 -3.23
C ILE A 155 5.11 0.38 -4.38
N LEU A 156 4.98 1.68 -4.13
CA LEU A 156 4.50 2.64 -5.12
C LEU A 156 5.39 2.68 -6.37
N ASN A 157 6.71 2.68 -6.21
CA ASN A 157 7.67 2.67 -7.32
C ASN A 157 7.66 1.37 -8.14
N SER A 158 7.14 0.28 -7.57
CA SER A 158 7.02 -1.01 -8.27
C SER A 158 5.81 -1.09 -9.19
N ILE A 159 4.82 -0.20 -9.02
CA ILE A 159 3.58 -0.23 -9.81
C ILE A 159 3.90 0.14 -11.25
N SER A 160 3.57 -0.73 -12.18
CA SER A 160 3.87 -0.54 -13.61
C SER A 160 2.77 -1.10 -14.50
N LYS A 161 2.54 -0.43 -15.65
CA LYS A 161 1.69 -0.99 -16.73
C LYS A 161 2.37 -2.20 -17.36
N ILE A 162 1.56 -3.16 -17.79
CA ILE A 162 2.00 -4.35 -18.54
C ILE A 162 1.62 -4.20 -20.00
#